data_b16e90590fc531c0b956b305e38974f0
#
_entry.id   b16e90590fc531c0b956b305e38974f0
#
_cell.length_a   1.000
_cell.length_b   1.000
_cell.length_c   1.000
_cell.angle_alpha   90.00
_cell.angle_beta   90.00
_cell.angle_gamma   90.00
#
_symmetry.space_group_name_H-M   'P 1'
#
loop_
_entity.id
_entity.type
_entity.pdbx_description
1 polymer ?
#
loop_
_entity_poly.entity_id
_entity_poly.type
_entity_poly.pdbx_seq_one_letter_code
_entity_poly.pdbx_strand_id
1 'polypeptide(L)'
;MHYTLRQLEVFVAVAQHESVSQAARALVMSQSATSTSLAELERQFDCQLLDRVGKRLKLNALGFQLLPKAVALLDRGEEIEELLRGQQGVGSLDVGATLTIGNYLATLLISDFMQRHPGSRVRLAVRNTRHIIEGVRQHSLDLGLIEGQCDDDMIISQPWVEDELCVFCSPRHPLAGLEHLELEQLLREDWIMREEGSGTRMTLEHAARHRRSRFNTLLELEHTEGIKRAVESGLGIGCVSRLALRDAFRRGSLVPLPTPELDLRRQFTFIWHRHKYLTTGVREFLRLCREMTAGAKRSDDISLPPIP
;
A
#
# COMPACT_ATOMS: atom_id res chain seq x y z
N MET A 1 31.13 18.42 10.49
CA MET A 1 30.55 17.48 9.49
C MET A 1 31.04 17.89 8.12
N HIS A 2 31.38 16.95 7.26
CA HIS A 2 31.90 17.19 5.91
C HIS A 2 30.84 17.11 4.81
N TYR A 3 29.58 16.79 5.14
CA TYR A 3 28.45 16.75 4.21
C TYR A 3 27.29 17.65 4.67
N THR A 4 26.38 17.97 3.76
CA THR A 4 25.19 18.78 4.01
C THR A 4 23.92 17.96 3.92
N LEU A 5 22.84 18.39 4.58
CA LEU A 5 21.52 17.76 4.42
C LEU A 5 21.07 17.75 2.95
N ARG A 6 21.38 18.83 2.20
CA ARG A 6 21.05 18.91 0.77
C ARG A 6 21.73 17.84 -0.08
N GLN A 7 22.97 17.48 0.24
CA GLN A 7 23.64 16.37 -0.43
C GLN A 7 22.98 15.02 -0.13
N LEU A 8 22.50 14.81 1.11
CA LEU A 8 21.73 13.62 1.47
C LEU A 8 20.37 13.58 0.78
N GLU A 9 19.65 14.70 0.68
CA GLU A 9 18.39 14.79 -0.10
C GLU A 9 18.61 14.38 -1.56
N VAL A 10 19.68 14.89 -2.17
CA VAL A 10 20.03 14.53 -3.55
C VAL A 10 20.33 13.04 -3.68
N PHE A 11 21.13 12.48 -2.75
CA PHE A 11 21.42 11.04 -2.74
C PHE A 11 20.14 10.20 -2.62
N VAL A 12 19.27 10.53 -1.64
CA VAL A 12 18.00 9.81 -1.42
C VAL A 12 17.10 9.91 -2.66
N ALA A 13 16.93 11.10 -3.23
CA ALA A 13 16.11 11.28 -4.42
C ALA A 13 16.65 10.49 -5.63
N VAL A 14 17.98 10.48 -5.85
CA VAL A 14 18.59 9.70 -6.93
C VAL A 14 18.42 8.20 -6.69
N ALA A 15 18.55 7.74 -5.46
CA ALA A 15 18.33 6.35 -5.08
C ALA A 15 16.88 5.90 -5.35
N GLN A 16 15.90 6.72 -4.96
CA GLN A 16 14.47 6.43 -5.16
C GLN A 16 14.05 6.43 -6.64
N HIS A 17 14.58 7.37 -7.42
CA HIS A 17 14.20 7.52 -8.83
C HIS A 17 15.11 6.74 -9.81
N GLU A 18 16.23 6.21 -9.36
CA GLU A 18 17.25 5.54 -10.17
C GLU A 18 17.72 6.41 -11.37
N SER A 19 17.53 7.73 -11.27
CA SER A 19 17.74 8.69 -12.36
C SER A 19 18.02 10.08 -11.80
N VAL A 20 19.17 10.64 -12.19
CA VAL A 20 19.53 12.04 -11.86
C VAL A 20 18.50 13.04 -12.40
N SER A 21 18.01 12.81 -13.62
CA SER A 21 17.04 13.74 -14.24
C SER A 21 15.70 13.74 -13.52
N GLN A 22 15.23 12.58 -13.06
CA GLN A 22 13.97 12.50 -12.31
C GLN A 22 14.15 13.07 -10.88
N ALA A 23 15.24 12.75 -10.20
CA ALA A 23 15.59 13.34 -8.91
C ALA A 23 15.68 14.88 -8.98
N ALA A 24 16.33 15.41 -10.02
CA ALA A 24 16.42 16.86 -10.23
C ALA A 24 15.05 17.52 -10.35
N ARG A 25 14.11 16.90 -11.08
CA ARG A 25 12.71 17.39 -11.17
C ARG A 25 12.00 17.34 -9.82
N ALA A 26 12.12 16.23 -9.07
CA ALA A 26 11.51 16.08 -7.75
C ALA A 26 12.03 17.12 -6.75
N LEU A 27 13.33 17.45 -6.81
CA LEU A 27 13.98 18.43 -5.92
C LEU A 27 13.93 19.87 -6.43
N VAL A 28 13.28 20.13 -7.58
CA VAL A 28 13.24 21.45 -8.24
C VAL A 28 14.65 22.01 -8.46
N MET A 29 15.57 21.16 -8.94
CA MET A 29 16.97 21.48 -9.23
C MET A 29 17.28 21.29 -10.73
N SER A 30 18.40 21.88 -11.19
CA SER A 30 18.95 21.50 -12.49
C SER A 30 19.63 20.12 -12.41
N GLN A 31 19.62 19.39 -13.53
CA GLN A 31 20.29 18.07 -13.59
C GLN A 31 21.79 18.18 -13.30
N SER A 32 22.46 19.25 -13.76
CA SER A 32 23.87 19.48 -13.47
C SER A 32 24.13 19.71 -11.96
N ALA A 33 23.32 20.54 -11.31
CA ALA A 33 23.44 20.76 -9.87
C ALA A 33 23.23 19.47 -9.05
N THR A 34 22.23 18.66 -9.43
CA THR A 34 21.96 17.36 -8.81
C THR A 34 23.13 16.39 -9.00
N SER A 35 23.66 16.30 -10.23
CA SER A 35 24.83 15.45 -10.52
C SER A 35 26.08 15.89 -9.76
N THR A 36 26.35 17.19 -9.72
CA THR A 36 27.49 17.77 -9.00
C THR A 36 27.38 17.51 -7.49
N SER A 37 26.19 17.73 -6.90
CA SER A 37 25.97 17.51 -5.48
C SER A 37 26.18 16.05 -5.05
N LEU A 38 25.71 15.09 -5.87
CA LEU A 38 25.96 13.67 -5.64
C LEU A 38 27.46 13.34 -5.76
N ALA A 39 28.11 13.79 -6.85
CA ALA A 39 29.54 13.55 -7.08
C ALA A 39 30.42 14.16 -5.97
N GLU A 40 30.05 15.31 -5.43
CA GLU A 40 30.75 15.92 -4.29
C GLU A 40 30.61 15.08 -3.00
N LEU A 41 29.41 14.54 -2.74
CA LEU A 41 29.20 13.65 -1.59
C LEU A 41 30.11 12.42 -1.71
N GLU A 42 30.16 11.77 -2.85
CA GLU A 42 30.98 10.60 -3.11
C GLU A 42 32.49 10.94 -3.03
N ARG A 43 32.91 12.05 -3.63
CA ARG A 43 34.29 12.52 -3.63
C ARG A 43 34.82 12.85 -2.24
N GLN A 44 33.97 13.45 -1.36
CA GLN A 44 34.37 13.81 0.02
C GLN A 44 34.82 12.61 0.85
N PHE A 45 34.29 11.43 0.54
CA PHE A 45 34.57 10.19 1.27
C PHE A 45 35.32 9.15 0.43
N ASP A 46 35.79 9.56 -0.76
CA ASP A 46 36.46 8.65 -1.71
C ASP A 46 35.69 7.33 -1.92
N CYS A 47 34.40 7.43 -2.15
CA CYS A 47 33.50 6.28 -2.30
C CYS A 47 32.51 6.47 -3.43
N GLN A 48 31.89 5.38 -3.87
CA GLN A 48 30.72 5.39 -4.73
C GLN A 48 29.55 4.82 -3.95
N LEU A 49 28.36 5.38 -4.19
CA LEU A 49 27.09 4.97 -3.55
C LEU A 49 26.15 4.32 -4.55
N LEU A 50 26.32 4.64 -5.84
CA LEU A 50 25.50 4.14 -6.92
C LEU A 50 26.35 3.59 -8.06
N ASP A 51 25.90 2.46 -8.62
CA ASP A 51 26.47 1.86 -9.81
C ASP A 51 25.59 2.14 -11.02
N ARG A 52 26.21 2.28 -12.19
CA ARG A 52 25.48 2.47 -13.44
C ARG A 52 25.16 1.12 -14.07
N VAL A 53 23.86 0.78 -14.09
CA VAL A 53 23.34 -0.45 -14.71
C VAL A 53 22.49 -0.05 -15.93
N GLY A 54 23.09 -0.08 -17.09
CA GLY A 54 22.47 0.39 -18.32
C GLY A 54 22.19 1.90 -18.28
N LYS A 55 20.90 2.27 -18.34
CA LYS A 55 20.45 3.68 -18.27
C LYS A 55 20.06 4.12 -16.85
N ARG A 56 20.12 3.23 -15.84
CA ARG A 56 19.70 3.49 -14.48
C ARG A 56 20.88 3.56 -13.51
N LEU A 57 20.68 4.26 -12.41
CA LEU A 57 21.58 4.28 -11.27
C LEU A 57 21.01 3.38 -10.18
N LYS A 58 21.76 2.37 -9.80
CA LYS A 58 21.38 1.42 -8.76
C LYS A 58 22.26 1.61 -7.53
N LEU A 59 21.70 1.49 -6.34
CA LEU A 59 22.48 1.49 -5.11
C LEU A 59 23.48 0.33 -5.13
N ASN A 60 24.74 0.59 -4.77
CA ASN A 60 25.69 -0.45 -4.42
C ASN A 60 25.56 -0.83 -2.93
N ALA A 61 26.38 -1.74 -2.44
CA ALA A 61 26.32 -2.22 -1.06
C ALA A 61 26.43 -1.08 -0.02
N LEU A 62 27.30 -0.10 -0.26
CA LEU A 62 27.47 1.06 0.63
C LEU A 62 26.24 1.99 0.55
N GLY A 63 25.72 2.24 -0.65
CA GLY A 63 24.51 3.02 -0.85
C GLY A 63 23.29 2.41 -0.15
N PHE A 64 23.14 1.08 -0.20
CA PHE A 64 22.09 0.35 0.56
C PHE A 64 22.23 0.54 2.08
N GLN A 65 23.45 0.60 2.61
CA GLN A 65 23.68 0.83 4.04
C GLN A 65 23.45 2.30 4.43
N LEU A 66 23.77 3.23 3.53
CA LEU A 66 23.61 4.67 3.79
C LEU A 66 22.18 5.13 3.70
N LEU A 67 21.40 4.61 2.73
CA LEU A 67 20.04 5.09 2.42
C LEU A 67 19.14 5.20 3.67
N PRO A 68 18.95 4.17 4.50
CA PRO A 68 18.08 4.27 5.66
C PRO A 68 18.57 5.30 6.69
N LYS A 69 19.89 5.48 6.80
CA LYS A 69 20.48 6.48 7.71
C LYS A 69 20.27 7.90 7.20
N ALA A 70 20.41 8.10 5.89
CA ALA A 70 20.18 9.39 5.24
C ALA A 70 18.69 9.80 5.37
N VAL A 71 17.77 8.89 5.08
CA VAL A 71 16.33 9.11 5.25
C VAL A 71 16.01 9.48 6.72
N ALA A 72 16.50 8.69 7.69
CA ALA A 72 16.23 8.97 9.10
C ALA A 72 16.79 10.32 9.57
N LEU A 73 17.91 10.78 9.01
CA LEU A 73 18.47 12.09 9.33
C LEU A 73 17.64 13.22 8.71
N LEU A 74 17.16 13.05 7.49
CA LEU A 74 16.28 14.02 6.82
C LEU A 74 14.94 14.13 7.54
N ASP A 75 14.32 13.00 7.90
CA ASP A 75 13.08 12.97 8.69
C ASP A 75 13.21 13.77 10.00
N ARG A 76 14.34 13.61 10.71
CA ARG A 76 14.63 14.39 11.92
C ARG A 76 14.87 15.87 11.63
N GLY A 77 15.48 16.19 10.50
CA GLY A 77 15.66 17.56 10.04
C GLY A 77 14.32 18.26 9.83
N GLU A 78 13.37 17.58 9.20
CA GLU A 78 12.00 18.10 9.00
C GLU A 78 11.29 18.33 10.35
N GLU A 79 11.37 17.38 11.30
CA GLU A 79 10.80 17.58 12.66
C GLU A 79 11.38 18.83 13.37
N ILE A 80 12.68 19.09 13.19
CA ILE A 80 13.33 20.31 13.76
C ILE A 80 12.80 21.58 13.09
N GLU A 81 12.65 21.57 11.75
CA GLU A 81 12.11 22.74 11.03
C GLU A 81 10.66 23.04 11.45
N GLU A 82 9.84 22.02 11.64
CA GLU A 82 8.47 22.19 12.12
C GLU A 82 8.41 22.78 13.53
N LEU A 83 9.26 22.27 14.44
CA LEU A 83 9.40 22.80 15.79
C LEU A 83 9.78 24.29 15.76
N LEU A 84 10.74 24.67 14.91
CA LEU A 84 11.22 26.06 14.80
C LEU A 84 10.16 26.98 14.17
N ARG A 85 9.31 26.47 13.30
CA ARG A 85 8.19 27.24 12.73
C ARG A 85 7.01 27.39 13.69
N GLY A 86 7.08 26.79 14.88
CA GLY A 86 5.99 26.79 15.86
C GLY A 86 4.74 26.07 15.34
N GLN A 87 4.86 25.22 14.34
CA GLN A 87 3.77 24.43 13.83
C GLN A 87 3.50 23.27 14.80
N GLN A 88 2.28 23.19 15.29
CA GLN A 88 1.82 22.05 16.11
C GLN A 88 1.48 20.81 15.26
N GLY A 89 1.87 20.80 13.99
CA GLY A 89 1.67 19.71 13.06
C GLY A 89 2.57 18.52 13.37
N VAL A 90 2.24 17.38 12.80
CA VAL A 90 3.01 16.13 12.91
C VAL A 90 3.79 15.82 11.62
N GLY A 91 4.02 16.83 10.81
CA GLY A 91 4.83 16.77 9.61
C GLY A 91 4.16 16.28 8.35
N SER A 92 5.00 15.92 7.39
CA SER A 92 4.57 15.26 6.16
C SER A 92 4.56 13.73 6.36
N LEU A 93 3.62 13.05 5.69
CA LEU A 93 3.47 11.61 5.78
C LEU A 93 3.14 11.02 4.40
N ASP A 94 4.00 10.14 3.91
CA ASP A 94 3.81 9.40 2.67
C ASP A 94 3.26 8.00 2.97
N VAL A 95 1.94 7.85 2.82
CA VAL A 95 1.22 6.59 3.09
C VAL A 95 0.92 5.86 1.79
N GLY A 96 1.29 4.59 1.74
CA GLY A 96 0.80 3.67 0.72
C GLY A 96 -0.35 2.83 1.24
N ALA A 97 -1.36 2.58 0.42
CA ALA A 97 -2.43 1.65 0.77
C ALA A 97 -2.81 0.76 -0.41
N THR A 98 -3.15 -0.49 -0.12
CA THR A 98 -3.75 -1.37 -1.13
C THR A 98 -5.19 -0.98 -1.38
N LEU A 99 -5.78 -1.46 -2.49
CA LEU A 99 -7.01 -0.88 -3.02
C LEU A 99 -8.20 -0.94 -2.07
N THR A 100 -8.39 -2.05 -1.35
CA THR A 100 -9.49 -2.15 -0.38
C THR A 100 -9.30 -1.13 0.74
N ILE A 101 -8.12 -1.13 1.36
CA ILE A 101 -7.82 -0.21 2.46
C ILE A 101 -7.85 1.24 1.97
N GLY A 102 -7.21 1.53 0.83
CA GLY A 102 -7.10 2.88 0.26
C GLY A 102 -8.45 3.51 -0.05
N ASN A 103 -9.33 2.74 -0.70
CA ASN A 103 -10.62 3.26 -1.16
C ASN A 103 -11.69 3.31 -0.07
N TYR A 104 -11.64 2.43 0.93
CA TYR A 104 -12.74 2.29 1.90
C TYR A 104 -12.37 2.70 3.33
N LEU A 105 -11.09 2.77 3.70
CA LEU A 105 -10.65 3.11 5.05
C LEU A 105 -9.65 4.27 5.10
N ALA A 106 -8.55 4.19 4.34
CA ALA A 106 -7.42 5.11 4.50
C ALA A 106 -7.79 6.57 4.27
N THR A 107 -8.66 6.85 3.29
CA THR A 107 -9.12 8.22 3.02
C THR A 107 -9.83 8.83 4.23
N LEU A 108 -10.69 8.06 4.91
CA LEU A 108 -11.41 8.50 6.10
C LEU A 108 -10.49 8.67 7.30
N LEU A 109 -9.55 7.73 7.50
CA LEU A 109 -8.53 7.80 8.55
C LEU A 109 -7.62 9.02 8.37
N ILE A 110 -7.21 9.32 7.13
CA ILE A 110 -6.39 10.50 6.80
C ILE A 110 -7.17 11.78 7.02
N SER A 111 -8.47 11.80 6.67
CA SER A 111 -9.32 12.96 6.91
C SER A 111 -9.38 13.29 8.41
N ASP A 112 -9.66 12.29 9.27
CA ASP A 112 -9.68 12.48 10.71
C ASP A 112 -8.29 12.88 11.28
N PHE A 113 -7.22 12.26 10.76
CA PHE A 113 -5.86 12.61 11.13
C PHE A 113 -5.53 14.08 10.85
N MET A 114 -5.85 14.58 9.65
CA MET A 114 -5.59 15.96 9.28
C MET A 114 -6.45 16.95 10.08
N GLN A 115 -7.67 16.57 10.48
CA GLN A 115 -8.51 17.38 11.36
C GLN A 115 -7.92 17.48 12.79
N ARG A 116 -7.40 16.39 13.33
CA ARG A 116 -6.77 16.37 14.66
C ARG A 116 -5.40 17.03 14.68
N HIS A 117 -4.72 17.06 13.53
CA HIS A 117 -3.37 17.63 13.38
C HIS A 117 -3.33 18.71 12.27
N PRO A 118 -3.89 19.91 12.53
CA PRO A 118 -3.86 21.00 11.57
C PRO A 118 -2.44 21.33 11.14
N GLY A 119 -2.22 21.52 9.84
CA GLY A 119 -0.89 21.78 9.27
C GLY A 119 -0.11 20.54 8.85
N SER A 120 -0.57 19.33 9.21
CA SER A 120 0.00 18.08 8.67
C SER A 120 -0.29 17.95 7.16
N ARG A 121 0.61 17.28 6.45
CA ARG A 121 0.44 16.97 5.02
C ARG A 121 0.51 15.45 4.84
N VAL A 122 -0.50 14.88 4.22
CA VAL A 122 -0.51 13.44 3.93
C VAL A 122 -0.65 13.23 2.43
N ARG A 123 0.27 12.45 1.87
CA ARG A 123 0.16 11.93 0.51
C ARG A 123 -0.24 10.47 0.57
N LEU A 124 -1.35 10.11 -0.08
CA LEU A 124 -1.84 8.73 -0.17
C LEU A 124 -1.58 8.17 -1.56
N ALA A 125 -0.80 7.11 -1.65
CA ALA A 125 -0.60 6.33 -2.86
C ALA A 125 -1.43 5.03 -2.77
N VAL A 126 -2.44 4.89 -3.64
CA VAL A 126 -3.24 3.66 -3.72
C VAL A 126 -2.75 2.80 -4.88
N ARG A 127 -2.21 1.61 -4.56
CA ARG A 127 -1.62 0.67 -5.53
C ARG A 127 -1.85 -0.77 -5.04
N ASN A 128 -1.46 -1.77 -5.84
CA ASN A 128 -1.48 -3.16 -5.37
C ASN A 128 -0.36 -3.46 -4.36
N THR A 129 -0.46 -4.61 -3.70
CA THR A 129 0.44 -5.01 -2.60
C THR A 129 1.90 -4.98 -3.01
N ARG A 130 2.25 -5.50 -4.20
CA ARG A 130 3.63 -5.51 -4.71
C ARG A 130 4.22 -4.10 -4.78
N HIS A 131 3.48 -3.13 -5.30
CA HIS A 131 3.95 -1.75 -5.43
C HIS A 131 4.06 -1.03 -4.09
N ILE A 132 3.16 -1.32 -3.13
CA ILE A 132 3.26 -0.73 -1.79
C ILE A 132 4.49 -1.28 -1.04
N ILE A 133 4.72 -2.60 -1.08
CA ILE A 133 5.90 -3.22 -0.50
C ILE A 133 7.18 -2.61 -1.08
N GLU A 134 7.26 -2.49 -2.40
CA GLU A 134 8.42 -1.88 -3.06
C GLU A 134 8.62 -0.41 -2.67
N GLY A 135 7.54 0.37 -2.57
CA GLY A 135 7.60 1.76 -2.11
C GLY A 135 8.15 1.91 -0.69
N VAL A 136 7.74 1.04 0.23
CA VAL A 136 8.28 0.98 1.59
C VAL A 136 9.75 0.56 1.59
N ARG A 137 10.09 -0.45 0.81
CA ARG A 137 11.46 -0.95 0.69
C ARG A 137 12.44 0.11 0.17
N GLN A 138 11.99 0.93 -0.78
CA GLN A 138 12.77 2.01 -1.38
C GLN A 138 12.72 3.32 -0.58
N HIS A 139 12.07 3.36 0.59
CA HIS A 139 11.84 4.56 1.38
C HIS A 139 11.10 5.69 0.61
N SER A 140 10.33 5.37 -0.41
CA SER A 140 9.44 6.32 -1.09
C SER A 140 8.07 6.42 -0.42
N LEU A 141 7.79 5.53 0.52
CA LEU A 141 6.66 5.52 1.43
C LEU A 141 7.16 5.36 2.87
N ASP A 142 6.57 6.10 3.79
CA ASP A 142 6.85 6.01 5.22
C ASP A 142 6.19 4.80 5.85
N LEU A 143 4.97 4.52 5.40
CA LEU A 143 4.09 3.50 5.92
C LEU A 143 3.28 2.88 4.78
N GLY A 144 3.13 1.56 4.80
CA GLY A 144 2.22 0.84 3.93
C GLY A 144 1.07 0.21 4.73
N LEU A 145 -0.12 0.26 4.18
CA LEU A 145 -1.32 -0.42 4.66
C LEU A 145 -1.67 -1.49 3.63
N ILE A 146 -1.38 -2.77 3.93
CA ILE A 146 -1.52 -3.84 2.95
C ILE A 146 -2.54 -4.90 3.36
N GLU A 147 -3.04 -5.62 2.37
CA GLU A 147 -3.92 -6.76 2.49
C GLU A 147 -3.09 -8.05 2.41
N GLY A 148 -3.00 -8.77 3.53
CA GLY A 148 -2.20 -9.99 3.66
C GLY A 148 -0.85 -9.77 4.35
N GLN A 149 0.05 -10.72 4.17
CA GLN A 149 1.37 -10.75 4.80
C GLN A 149 2.45 -10.23 3.85
N CYS A 150 3.55 -9.80 4.44
CA CYS A 150 4.77 -9.41 3.72
C CYS A 150 5.94 -10.20 4.31
N ASP A 151 6.55 -11.05 3.50
CA ASP A 151 7.69 -11.88 3.87
C ASP A 151 9.00 -11.26 3.33
N ASP A 152 9.29 -10.03 3.74
CA ASP A 152 10.52 -9.32 3.39
C ASP A 152 11.29 -8.99 4.68
N ASP A 153 12.53 -9.46 4.79
CA ASP A 153 13.37 -9.27 5.98
C ASP A 153 13.67 -7.80 6.29
N MET A 154 13.58 -6.92 5.30
CA MET A 154 13.80 -5.47 5.45
C MET A 154 12.53 -4.74 5.86
N ILE A 155 11.40 -5.42 5.98
CA ILE A 155 10.11 -4.82 6.31
C ILE A 155 9.61 -5.37 7.65
N ILE A 156 9.16 -4.47 8.50
CA ILE A 156 8.40 -4.83 9.70
C ILE A 156 6.93 -4.88 9.32
N SER A 157 6.29 -5.99 9.63
CA SER A 157 4.87 -6.22 9.42
C SER A 157 4.16 -6.30 10.76
N GLN A 158 3.11 -5.50 10.95
CA GLN A 158 2.30 -5.51 12.16
C GLN A 158 0.82 -5.73 11.81
N PRO A 159 0.21 -6.82 12.29
CA PRO A 159 -1.23 -7.07 12.12
C PRO A 159 -2.08 -5.90 12.62
N TRP A 160 -3.18 -5.62 11.93
CA TRP A 160 -4.09 -4.52 12.26
C TRP A 160 -5.53 -5.00 12.45
N VAL A 161 -6.24 -5.35 11.37
CA VAL A 161 -7.65 -5.77 11.41
C VAL A 161 -7.83 -6.99 10.53
N GLU A 162 -8.63 -7.95 10.97
CA GLU A 162 -9.04 -9.09 10.14
C GLU A 162 -9.93 -8.63 8.99
N ASP A 163 -9.76 -9.24 7.83
CA ASP A 163 -10.58 -9.05 6.64
C ASP A 163 -10.96 -10.41 6.05
N GLU A 164 -12.07 -10.45 5.35
CA GLU A 164 -12.55 -11.65 4.68
C GLU A 164 -12.91 -11.32 3.23
N LEU A 165 -12.39 -12.10 2.30
CA LEU A 165 -12.85 -12.06 0.94
C LEU A 165 -14.19 -12.77 0.80
N CYS A 166 -14.95 -12.35 -0.19
CA CYS A 166 -16.21 -12.96 -0.53
C CYS A 166 -16.27 -13.21 -2.04
N VAL A 167 -16.61 -14.43 -2.44
CA VAL A 167 -17.00 -14.72 -3.82
C VAL A 167 -18.43 -14.22 -4.01
N PHE A 168 -18.68 -13.57 -5.12
CA PHE A 168 -19.98 -12.94 -5.36
C PHE A 168 -20.37 -12.97 -6.84
N CYS A 169 -21.66 -12.84 -7.10
CA CYS A 169 -22.21 -12.78 -8.45
C CYS A 169 -23.34 -11.75 -8.56
N SER A 170 -23.84 -11.55 -9.78
CA SER A 170 -25.10 -10.86 -10.05
C SER A 170 -26.29 -11.65 -9.49
N PRO A 171 -27.37 -11.02 -8.98
CA PRO A 171 -28.59 -11.73 -8.57
C PRO A 171 -29.26 -12.56 -9.67
N ARG A 172 -28.91 -12.30 -10.93
CA ARG A 172 -29.42 -13.05 -12.10
C ARG A 172 -28.54 -14.24 -12.48
N HIS A 173 -27.42 -14.42 -11.81
CA HIS A 173 -26.48 -15.52 -12.11
C HIS A 173 -27.09 -16.87 -11.72
N PRO A 174 -26.87 -17.97 -12.50
CA PRO A 174 -27.42 -19.28 -12.17
C PRO A 174 -27.05 -19.81 -10.79
N LEU A 175 -25.91 -19.44 -10.26
CA LEU A 175 -25.45 -19.81 -8.91
C LEU A 175 -26.06 -18.95 -7.79
N ALA A 176 -26.77 -17.87 -8.13
CA ALA A 176 -27.37 -16.99 -7.12
C ALA A 176 -28.45 -17.73 -6.32
N GLY A 177 -28.38 -17.61 -4.99
CA GLY A 177 -29.36 -18.22 -4.09
C GLY A 177 -29.16 -19.72 -3.80
N LEU A 178 -28.13 -20.36 -4.34
CA LEU A 178 -27.76 -21.71 -3.94
C LEU A 178 -27.12 -21.68 -2.54
N GLU A 179 -27.61 -22.54 -1.65
CA GLU A 179 -27.11 -22.65 -0.27
C GLU A 179 -25.79 -23.43 -0.18
N HIS A 180 -25.54 -24.31 -1.14
CA HIS A 180 -24.35 -25.15 -1.23
C HIS A 180 -23.74 -25.06 -2.62
N LEU A 181 -22.47 -24.79 -2.68
CA LEU A 181 -21.65 -24.75 -3.91
C LEU A 181 -20.38 -25.54 -3.67
N GLU A 182 -20.14 -26.50 -4.55
CA GLU A 182 -18.84 -27.19 -4.59
C GLU A 182 -17.81 -26.30 -5.28
N LEU A 183 -16.57 -26.41 -4.85
CA LEU A 183 -15.47 -25.61 -5.44
C LEU A 183 -15.34 -25.89 -6.95
N GLU A 184 -15.56 -27.12 -7.39
CA GLU A 184 -15.55 -27.51 -8.82
C GLU A 184 -16.57 -26.74 -9.66
N GLN A 185 -17.74 -26.40 -9.11
CA GLN A 185 -18.74 -25.58 -9.80
C GLN A 185 -18.22 -24.15 -9.98
N LEU A 186 -17.66 -23.56 -8.93
CA LEU A 186 -17.06 -22.23 -8.97
C LEU A 186 -15.89 -22.14 -9.96
N LEU A 187 -15.04 -23.20 -10.02
CA LEU A 187 -13.87 -23.21 -10.92
C LEU A 187 -14.25 -23.31 -12.41
N ARG A 188 -15.48 -23.73 -12.74
CA ARG A 188 -15.99 -23.78 -14.13
C ARG A 188 -16.57 -22.45 -14.60
N GLU A 189 -16.84 -21.54 -13.67
CA GLU A 189 -17.41 -20.23 -14.01
C GLU A 189 -16.37 -19.29 -14.63
N ASP A 190 -16.87 -18.29 -15.32
CA ASP A 190 -16.06 -17.18 -15.80
C ASP A 190 -15.72 -16.23 -14.64
N TRP A 191 -14.42 -16.04 -14.37
CA TRP A 191 -13.92 -15.22 -13.30
C TRP A 191 -13.47 -13.85 -13.76
N ILE A 192 -13.90 -12.83 -13.03
CA ILE A 192 -13.37 -11.48 -13.12
C ILE A 192 -12.35 -11.33 -11.99
N MET A 193 -11.07 -11.39 -12.35
CA MET A 193 -9.96 -11.47 -11.38
C MET A 193 -9.26 -10.14 -11.18
N ARG A 194 -8.62 -10.01 -10.05
CA ARG A 194 -7.62 -8.97 -9.84
C ARG A 194 -6.33 -9.29 -10.61
N GLU A 195 -5.55 -8.26 -10.84
CA GLU A 195 -4.25 -8.32 -11.51
C GLU A 195 -3.22 -9.09 -10.70
N GLU A 196 -2.16 -9.53 -11.36
CA GLU A 196 -1.03 -10.17 -10.71
C GLU A 196 -0.32 -9.19 -9.74
N GLY A 197 0.06 -9.68 -8.54
CA GLY A 197 0.63 -8.86 -7.46
C GLY A 197 -0.42 -8.21 -6.55
N SER A 198 -1.72 -8.48 -6.78
CA SER A 198 -2.81 -8.14 -5.86
C SER A 198 -2.86 -9.10 -4.68
N GLY A 199 -2.92 -8.58 -3.45
CA GLY A 199 -3.14 -9.39 -2.24
C GLY A 199 -4.48 -10.14 -2.27
N THR A 200 -5.52 -9.57 -2.88
CA THR A 200 -6.82 -10.24 -3.08
C THR A 200 -6.68 -11.48 -3.95
N ARG A 201 -6.00 -11.36 -5.10
CA ARG A 201 -5.74 -12.50 -5.99
C ARG A 201 -4.91 -13.57 -5.30
N MET A 202 -3.82 -13.17 -4.64
CA MET A 202 -2.95 -14.10 -3.92
C MET A 202 -3.71 -14.89 -2.85
N THR A 203 -4.59 -14.25 -2.07
CA THR A 203 -5.40 -14.92 -1.05
C THR A 203 -6.35 -15.95 -1.67
N LEU A 204 -7.06 -15.59 -2.76
CA LEU A 204 -7.96 -16.50 -3.46
C LEU A 204 -7.23 -17.70 -4.07
N GLU A 205 -6.12 -17.45 -4.78
CA GLU A 205 -5.31 -18.51 -5.39
C GLU A 205 -4.68 -19.42 -4.32
N HIS A 206 -4.28 -18.86 -3.18
CA HIS A 206 -3.76 -19.62 -2.05
C HIS A 206 -4.83 -20.51 -1.42
N ALA A 207 -6.04 -20.01 -1.23
CA ALA A 207 -7.15 -20.78 -0.70
C ALA A 207 -7.52 -21.98 -1.60
N ALA A 208 -7.35 -21.82 -2.92
CA ALA A 208 -7.65 -22.88 -3.90
C ALA A 208 -6.43 -23.76 -4.27
N ARG A 209 -5.22 -23.51 -3.75
CA ARG A 209 -3.96 -24.16 -4.19
C ARG A 209 -3.92 -25.69 -4.08
N HIS A 210 -4.69 -26.28 -3.16
CA HIS A 210 -4.74 -27.73 -2.96
C HIS A 210 -5.53 -28.47 -4.06
N ARG A 211 -6.24 -27.73 -4.91
CA ARG A 211 -6.94 -28.23 -6.10
C ARG A 211 -6.09 -27.90 -7.33
N ARG A 212 -5.73 -28.88 -8.13
CA ARG A 212 -4.92 -28.72 -9.37
C ARG A 212 -5.62 -27.89 -10.45
N SER A 213 -6.76 -27.32 -10.17
CA SER A 213 -7.62 -26.58 -11.08
C SER A 213 -7.21 -25.10 -11.09
N ARG A 214 -7.26 -24.48 -12.26
CA ARG A 214 -7.05 -23.04 -12.45
C ARG A 214 -8.41 -22.36 -12.59
N PHE A 215 -8.52 -21.16 -12.05
CA PHE A 215 -9.66 -20.29 -12.32
C PHE A 215 -9.74 -19.98 -13.82
N ASN A 216 -10.94 -20.09 -14.42
CA ASN A 216 -11.17 -19.65 -15.79
C ASN A 216 -11.28 -18.11 -15.82
N THR A 217 -10.13 -17.42 -15.93
CA THR A 217 -10.08 -15.95 -15.91
C THR A 217 -10.56 -15.39 -17.24
N LEU A 218 -11.79 -14.87 -17.27
CA LEU A 218 -12.36 -14.20 -18.44
C LEU A 218 -11.82 -12.77 -18.56
N LEU A 219 -11.69 -12.04 -17.45
CA LEU A 219 -11.26 -10.64 -17.43
C LEU A 219 -10.37 -10.38 -16.23
N GLU A 220 -9.28 -9.63 -16.45
CA GLU A 220 -8.38 -9.16 -15.39
C GLU A 220 -8.50 -7.64 -15.26
N LEU A 221 -8.71 -7.15 -14.02
CA LEU A 221 -8.88 -5.74 -13.72
C LEU A 221 -8.09 -5.35 -12.46
N GLU A 222 -7.50 -4.15 -12.50
CA GLU A 222 -6.75 -3.62 -11.35
C GLU A 222 -7.66 -3.03 -10.26
N HIS A 223 -8.87 -2.56 -10.60
CA HIS A 223 -9.75 -1.83 -9.71
C HIS A 223 -10.94 -2.65 -9.21
N THR A 224 -11.12 -2.67 -7.89
CA THR A 224 -12.24 -3.36 -7.22
C THR A 224 -13.60 -2.93 -7.76
N GLU A 225 -13.83 -1.63 -8.00
CA GLU A 225 -15.10 -1.14 -8.55
C GLU A 225 -15.34 -1.62 -9.98
N GLY A 226 -14.29 -1.75 -10.79
CA GLY A 226 -14.37 -2.34 -12.13
C GLY A 226 -14.85 -3.80 -12.09
N ILE A 227 -14.31 -4.59 -11.17
CA ILE A 227 -14.73 -5.98 -10.96
C ILE A 227 -16.21 -6.05 -10.55
N LYS A 228 -16.63 -5.24 -9.56
CA LYS A 228 -18.03 -5.20 -9.12
C LYS A 228 -18.98 -4.90 -10.28
N ARG A 229 -18.66 -3.90 -11.10
CA ARG A 229 -19.47 -3.52 -12.27
C ARG A 229 -19.50 -4.61 -13.34
N ALA A 230 -18.38 -5.26 -13.63
CA ALA A 230 -18.32 -6.37 -14.58
C ALA A 230 -19.21 -7.52 -14.13
N VAL A 231 -19.18 -7.87 -12.83
CA VAL A 231 -20.04 -8.90 -12.25
C VAL A 231 -21.51 -8.47 -12.22
N GLU A 232 -21.83 -7.23 -11.86
CA GLU A 232 -23.19 -6.66 -11.91
C GLU A 232 -23.79 -6.76 -13.33
N SER A 233 -22.97 -6.59 -14.37
CA SER A 233 -23.40 -6.72 -15.78
C SER A 233 -23.60 -8.16 -16.24
N GLY A 234 -23.27 -9.16 -15.41
CA GLY A 234 -23.48 -10.57 -15.70
C GLY A 234 -22.33 -11.25 -16.45
N LEU A 235 -21.13 -10.66 -16.48
CA LEU A 235 -19.97 -11.25 -17.18
C LEU A 235 -19.39 -12.48 -16.49
N GLY A 236 -19.76 -12.76 -15.23
CA GLY A 236 -19.24 -13.89 -14.48
C GLY A 236 -19.29 -13.64 -12.98
N ILE A 237 -18.37 -14.28 -12.25
CA ILE A 237 -18.24 -14.16 -10.79
C ILE A 237 -16.94 -13.46 -10.40
N GLY A 238 -16.90 -12.88 -9.21
CA GLY A 238 -15.72 -12.18 -8.71
C GLY A 238 -15.43 -12.51 -7.25
N CYS A 239 -14.25 -12.12 -6.79
CA CYS A 239 -13.85 -12.24 -5.39
C CYS A 239 -13.14 -10.96 -4.94
N VAL A 240 -13.70 -10.27 -3.95
CA VAL A 240 -13.11 -9.10 -3.31
C VAL A 240 -13.46 -9.07 -1.82
N SER A 241 -12.90 -8.12 -1.05
CA SER A 241 -13.21 -7.96 0.37
C SER A 241 -14.71 -7.70 0.61
N ARG A 242 -15.26 -8.29 1.66
CA ARG A 242 -16.63 -8.03 2.13
C ARG A 242 -16.85 -6.54 2.42
N LEU A 243 -15.83 -5.85 2.94
CA LEU A 243 -15.86 -4.41 3.14
C LEU A 243 -16.24 -3.65 1.85
N ALA A 244 -15.64 -4.04 0.71
CA ALA A 244 -15.93 -3.44 -0.58
C ALA A 244 -17.31 -3.78 -1.15
N LEU A 245 -17.91 -4.87 -0.69
CA LEU A 245 -19.21 -5.37 -1.14
C LEU A 245 -20.38 -4.89 -0.27
N ARG A 246 -20.11 -4.33 0.90
CA ARG A 246 -21.12 -3.96 1.91
C ARG A 246 -22.31 -3.21 1.31
N ASP A 247 -22.05 -2.18 0.52
CA ASP A 247 -23.12 -1.35 -0.07
C ASP A 247 -23.82 -2.05 -1.24
N ALA A 248 -23.09 -2.82 -2.04
CA ALA A 248 -23.70 -3.59 -3.14
C ALA A 248 -24.63 -4.70 -2.62
N PHE A 249 -24.23 -5.39 -1.55
CA PHE A 249 -25.07 -6.38 -0.88
C PHE A 249 -26.31 -5.73 -0.26
N ARG A 250 -26.14 -4.57 0.41
CA ARG A 250 -27.29 -3.85 0.99
C ARG A 250 -28.29 -3.39 -0.07
N ARG A 251 -27.83 -2.99 -1.25
CA ARG A 251 -28.71 -2.63 -2.39
C ARG A 251 -29.24 -3.83 -3.14
N GLY A 252 -28.74 -5.03 -2.90
CA GLY A 252 -29.11 -6.24 -3.64
C GLY A 252 -28.61 -6.25 -5.09
N SER A 253 -27.65 -5.40 -5.47
CA SER A 253 -27.09 -5.38 -6.83
C SER A 253 -26.07 -6.51 -7.06
N LEU A 254 -25.49 -7.02 -5.99
CA LEU A 254 -24.64 -8.21 -5.94
C LEU A 254 -25.09 -9.11 -4.80
N VAL A 255 -24.83 -10.41 -4.93
CA VAL A 255 -25.12 -11.41 -3.90
C VAL A 255 -23.89 -12.26 -3.59
N PRO A 256 -23.68 -12.66 -2.32
CA PRO A 256 -22.60 -13.55 -1.96
C PRO A 256 -22.85 -14.97 -2.45
N LEU A 257 -21.79 -15.68 -2.81
CA LEU A 257 -21.79 -17.11 -3.08
C LEU A 257 -21.16 -17.84 -1.89
N PRO A 258 -21.76 -18.93 -1.38
CA PRO A 258 -21.19 -19.70 -0.28
C PRO A 258 -19.93 -20.44 -0.75
N THR A 259 -18.83 -20.30 0.00
CA THR A 259 -17.54 -20.92 -0.32
C THR A 259 -16.92 -21.58 0.93
N PRO A 260 -17.61 -22.55 1.57
CA PRO A 260 -17.16 -23.13 2.83
C PRO A 260 -15.82 -23.87 2.72
N GLU A 261 -15.45 -24.33 1.51
CA GLU A 261 -14.18 -25.02 1.26
C GLU A 261 -12.98 -24.08 1.11
N LEU A 262 -13.20 -22.76 1.00
CA LEU A 262 -12.14 -21.77 0.83
C LEU A 262 -11.94 -20.96 2.13
N ASP A 263 -10.75 -21.00 2.71
CA ASP A 263 -10.41 -20.05 3.75
C ASP A 263 -9.98 -18.73 3.12
N LEU A 264 -10.92 -17.79 3.07
CA LEU A 264 -10.78 -16.49 2.45
C LEU A 264 -10.44 -15.37 3.48
N ARG A 265 -10.14 -15.75 4.72
CA ARG A 265 -9.71 -14.82 5.76
C ARG A 265 -8.30 -14.33 5.49
N ARG A 266 -8.06 -13.07 5.77
CA ARG A 266 -6.75 -12.43 5.67
C ARG A 266 -6.62 -11.34 6.73
N GLN A 267 -5.44 -10.76 6.82
CA GLN A 267 -5.14 -9.70 7.78
C GLN A 267 -4.82 -8.41 7.03
N PHE A 268 -5.40 -7.28 7.43
CA PHE A 268 -4.84 -5.98 7.10
C PHE A 268 -3.60 -5.77 7.98
N THR A 269 -2.56 -5.25 7.39
CA THR A 269 -1.24 -5.18 8.03
C THR A 269 -0.61 -3.83 7.78
N PHE A 270 -0.06 -3.23 8.82
CA PHE A 270 0.86 -2.11 8.70
C PHE A 270 2.24 -2.62 8.32
N ILE A 271 2.89 -1.96 7.38
CA ILE A 271 4.26 -2.27 7.01
C ILE A 271 5.10 -1.00 6.95
N TRP A 272 6.34 -1.07 7.43
CA TRP A 272 7.33 -0.03 7.29
C TRP A 272 8.73 -0.63 7.19
N HIS A 273 9.67 0.13 6.63
CA HIS A 273 11.05 -0.36 6.51
C HIS A 273 11.68 -0.55 7.90
N ARG A 274 12.40 -1.66 8.12
CA ARG A 274 13.01 -2.02 9.41
C ARG A 274 13.87 -0.92 10.01
N HIS A 275 14.60 -0.18 9.17
CA HIS A 275 15.46 0.91 9.59
C HIS A 275 14.81 2.30 9.46
N LYS A 276 13.50 2.37 9.21
CA LYS A 276 12.79 3.66 9.18
C LYS A 276 12.75 4.25 10.59
N TYR A 277 13.17 5.49 10.69
CA TYR A 277 12.85 6.30 11.85
C TYR A 277 11.35 6.60 11.85
N LEU A 278 10.66 6.14 12.87
CA LEU A 278 9.23 6.44 13.00
C LEU A 278 9.09 7.87 13.55
N THR A 279 8.75 8.80 12.68
CA THR A 279 8.46 10.19 13.05
C THR A 279 7.26 10.27 13.99
N THR A 280 7.07 11.40 14.63
CA THR A 280 5.88 11.66 15.45
C THR A 280 4.60 11.46 14.63
N GLY A 281 4.58 11.92 13.36
CA GLY A 281 3.46 11.74 12.45
C GLY A 281 3.11 10.27 12.17
N VAL A 282 4.12 9.44 11.88
CA VAL A 282 3.90 8.01 11.66
C VAL A 282 3.32 7.35 12.92
N ARG A 283 3.88 7.62 14.09
CA ARG A 283 3.39 7.06 15.35
C ARG A 283 1.94 7.46 15.65
N GLU A 284 1.63 8.74 15.51
CA GLU A 284 0.28 9.26 15.73
C GLU A 284 -0.72 8.70 14.71
N PHE A 285 -0.35 8.57 13.44
CA PHE A 285 -1.22 7.96 12.43
C PHE A 285 -1.50 6.48 12.74
N LEU A 286 -0.48 5.71 13.12
CA LEU A 286 -0.66 4.31 13.54
C LEU A 286 -1.57 4.19 14.78
N ARG A 287 -1.42 5.11 15.75
CA ARG A 287 -2.26 5.16 16.96
C ARG A 287 -3.72 5.43 16.58
N LEU A 288 -3.95 6.45 15.74
CA LEU A 288 -5.28 6.82 15.26
C LEU A 288 -5.96 5.67 14.49
N CYS A 289 -5.24 5.01 13.58
CA CYS A 289 -5.78 3.86 12.86
C CYS A 289 -6.28 2.77 13.81
N ARG A 290 -5.50 2.44 14.86
CA ARG A 290 -5.91 1.45 15.86
C ARG A 290 -7.09 1.92 16.69
N GLU A 291 -7.10 3.18 17.11
CA GLU A 291 -8.18 3.80 17.88
C GLU A 291 -9.50 3.74 17.09
N MET A 292 -9.50 4.18 15.85
CA MET A 292 -10.70 4.24 15.00
C MET A 292 -11.24 2.85 14.60
N THR A 293 -10.41 1.82 14.67
CA THR A 293 -10.82 0.44 14.39
C THR A 293 -10.98 -0.41 15.66
N ALA A 294 -10.79 0.19 16.83
CA ALA A 294 -10.92 -0.51 18.09
C ALA A 294 -12.35 -1.09 18.26
N GLY A 295 -12.42 -2.38 18.63
CA GLY A 295 -13.69 -3.10 18.79
C GLY A 295 -14.26 -3.73 17.52
N ALA A 296 -13.79 -3.38 16.34
CA ALA A 296 -14.15 -4.10 15.13
C ALA A 296 -13.44 -5.46 15.10
N LYS A 297 -14.20 -6.53 14.91
CA LYS A 297 -13.63 -7.88 14.74
C LYS A 297 -13.09 -8.05 13.34
N ARG A 298 -13.80 -7.51 12.34
CA ARG A 298 -13.44 -7.57 10.92
C ARG A 298 -13.56 -6.19 10.26
N SER A 299 -12.96 -6.07 9.10
CA SER A 299 -12.94 -4.83 8.33
C SER A 299 -14.33 -4.32 7.97
N ASP A 300 -15.27 -5.20 7.70
CA ASP A 300 -16.66 -4.86 7.37
C ASP A 300 -17.51 -4.46 8.59
N ASP A 301 -17.02 -4.68 9.82
CA ASP A 301 -17.64 -4.19 11.06
C ASP A 301 -17.22 -2.73 11.39
N ILE A 302 -16.19 -2.21 10.71
CA ILE A 302 -15.67 -0.86 10.99
C ILE A 302 -16.75 0.17 10.64
N SER A 303 -17.16 0.92 11.66
CA SER A 303 -18.04 2.07 11.54
C SER A 303 -17.23 3.33 11.73
N LEU A 304 -16.75 3.92 10.63
CA LEU A 304 -16.11 5.23 10.70
C LEU A 304 -17.20 6.30 10.80
N PRO A 305 -16.99 7.34 11.63
CA PRO A 305 -17.97 8.42 11.73
C PRO A 305 -18.20 9.05 10.36
N PRO A 306 -19.44 9.48 10.06
CA PRO A 306 -19.69 10.23 8.83
C PRO A 306 -18.82 11.48 8.83
N ILE A 307 -18.22 11.80 7.70
CA ILE A 307 -17.52 13.07 7.49
C ILE A 307 -18.57 14.17 7.65
N PRO A 308 -18.36 15.15 8.53
CA PRO A 308 -19.31 16.24 8.76
C PRO A 308 -19.53 17.07 7.50
#